data_39396f3a9a045e334a926c0c7bb775b8
#
_entry.id   39396f3a9a045e334a926c0c7bb775b8
#
_cell.length_a   1.000
_cell.length_b   1.000
_cell.length_c   1.000
_cell.angle_alpha   90.00
_cell.angle_beta   90.00
_cell.angle_gamma   90.00
#
_symmetry.space_group_name_H-M   'P 1'
#
loop_
_entity.id
_entity.type
_entity.pdbx_description
1 polymer ?
#
loop_
_entity_poly.entity_id
_entity_poly.type
_entity_poly.pdbx_seq_one_letter_code
_entity_poly.pdbx_strand_id
1 'polypeptide(L)'
;IFFGSLIDKTHSKMGKARPWMLYGYIGCAITLVAIFAIPTNLGQFAQYAWFLIAYTLLNAVFYTANNIAYSALTALVTKNSAEQVEMGSWRFMFAFATSLLIQSITLGAVTALGGGAAGWRTVAIIYAIIGLLVNTLSVFSVKELPEGELVDTTDKKEIEQDEKYNLVQAAKLLAGNKYYMMICVTYILQQIYGAMISMGTYYATYILGNQNLFGVFSWAINIP
;
A
#
# COMPACT_ATOMS: atom_id res chain seq x y z
N ILE A 1 -3.83 4.82 12.86
CA ILE A 1 -4.73 5.61 13.72
C ILE A 1 -4.88 7.04 13.16
N PHE A 2 -3.79 7.82 12.97
CA PHE A 2 -3.86 9.21 12.52
C PHE A 2 -4.60 9.38 11.18
N PHE A 3 -4.18 8.70 10.13
CA PHE A 3 -4.84 8.79 8.82
C PHE A 3 -6.27 8.23 8.82
N GLY A 4 -6.54 7.15 9.58
CA GLY A 4 -7.89 6.63 9.71
C GLY A 4 -8.85 7.68 10.29
N SER A 5 -8.46 8.32 11.39
CA SER A 5 -9.27 9.40 11.99
C SER A 5 -9.47 10.62 11.07
N LEU A 6 -8.50 10.92 10.20
CA LEU A 6 -8.65 12.00 9.22
C LEU A 6 -9.62 11.62 8.10
N ILE A 7 -9.56 10.37 7.63
CA ILE A 7 -10.48 9.83 6.61
C ILE A 7 -11.91 9.85 7.14
N ASP A 8 -12.14 9.39 8.37
CA ASP A 8 -13.47 9.38 9.00
C ASP A 8 -14.08 10.76 9.15
N LYS A 9 -13.25 11.78 9.39
CA LYS A 9 -13.68 13.19 9.49
C LYS A 9 -13.82 13.91 8.16
N THR A 10 -13.46 13.25 7.06
CA THR A 10 -13.51 13.88 5.74
C THR A 10 -14.91 13.83 5.17
N HIS A 11 -15.47 15.00 4.89
CA HIS A 11 -16.74 15.18 4.18
C HIS A 11 -16.48 15.83 2.81
N SER A 12 -16.55 15.04 1.75
CA SER A 12 -16.26 15.49 0.38
C SER A 12 -17.37 15.07 -0.57
N LYS A 13 -17.57 15.85 -1.65
CA LYS A 13 -18.48 15.46 -2.76
C LYS A 13 -18.09 14.14 -3.43
N MET A 14 -16.84 13.71 -3.27
CA MET A 14 -16.35 12.44 -3.81
C MET A 14 -16.51 11.26 -2.84
N GLY A 15 -16.93 11.50 -1.59
CA GLY A 15 -16.96 10.50 -0.51
C GLY A 15 -15.88 10.74 0.54
N LYS A 16 -15.69 9.78 1.45
CA LYS A 16 -14.71 9.86 2.56
C LYS A 16 -13.33 9.34 2.16
N ALA A 17 -13.25 8.18 1.53
CA ALA A 17 -12.00 7.50 1.21
C ALA A 17 -11.42 7.91 -0.16
N ARG A 18 -12.26 8.13 -1.16
CA ARG A 18 -11.84 8.40 -2.55
C ARG A 18 -10.88 9.59 -2.71
N PRO A 19 -11.09 10.77 -2.07
CA PRO A 19 -10.14 11.88 -2.18
C PRO A 19 -8.77 11.53 -1.60
N TRP A 20 -8.71 10.78 -0.51
CA TRP A 20 -7.45 10.33 0.08
C TRP A 20 -6.69 9.35 -0.81
N MET A 21 -7.41 8.48 -1.55
CA MET A 21 -6.79 7.62 -2.55
C MET A 21 -6.19 8.44 -3.69
N LEU A 22 -6.92 9.43 -4.20
CA LEU A 22 -6.46 10.25 -5.31
C LEU A 22 -5.23 11.09 -4.92
N TYR A 23 -5.33 11.88 -3.86
CA TYR A 23 -4.24 12.76 -3.43
C TYR A 23 -3.06 11.97 -2.84
N GLY A 24 -3.34 10.89 -2.12
CA GLY A 24 -2.30 10.00 -1.61
C GLY A 24 -1.47 9.40 -2.74
N TYR A 25 -2.12 8.96 -3.83
CA TYR A 25 -1.37 8.39 -4.96
C TYR A 25 -0.61 9.44 -5.78
N ILE A 26 -1.11 10.65 -5.92
CA ILE A 26 -0.36 11.75 -6.52
C ILE A 26 0.93 12.00 -5.73
N GLY A 27 0.85 12.03 -4.40
CA GLY A 27 2.02 12.12 -3.53
C GLY A 27 2.98 10.94 -3.69
N CYS A 28 2.46 9.71 -3.80
CA CYS A 28 3.26 8.52 -4.10
C CYS A 28 4.01 8.64 -5.43
N ALA A 29 3.33 9.08 -6.49
CA ALA A 29 3.95 9.22 -7.81
C ALA A 29 5.09 10.24 -7.81
N ILE A 30 4.87 11.41 -7.20
CA ILE A 30 5.89 12.45 -7.08
C ILE A 30 7.09 11.97 -6.26
N THR A 31 6.86 11.37 -5.11
CA THR A 31 7.93 10.90 -4.22
C THR A 31 8.66 9.68 -4.79
N LEU A 32 7.97 8.80 -5.54
CA LEU A 32 8.61 7.72 -6.27
C LEU A 32 9.62 8.25 -7.28
N VAL A 33 9.23 9.23 -8.10
CA VAL A 33 10.14 9.85 -9.05
C VAL A 33 11.29 10.57 -8.32
N ALA A 34 11.02 11.25 -7.20
CA ALA A 34 12.03 11.93 -6.41
C ALA A 34 13.11 10.99 -5.85
N ILE A 35 12.75 9.77 -5.45
CA ILE A 35 13.70 8.75 -4.98
C ILE A 35 14.73 8.40 -6.05
N PHE A 36 14.32 8.30 -7.32
CA PHE A 36 15.20 7.97 -8.43
C PHE A 36 15.82 9.23 -9.10
N ALA A 37 15.38 10.42 -8.72
CA ALA A 37 15.89 11.71 -9.24
C ALA A 37 16.82 12.41 -8.24
N ILE A 38 17.72 11.67 -7.60
CA ILE A 38 18.68 12.23 -6.64
C ILE A 38 19.62 13.20 -7.39
N PRO A 39 19.77 14.46 -6.94
CA PRO A 39 20.67 15.42 -7.56
C PRO A 39 22.14 15.01 -7.33
N THR A 40 22.85 14.70 -8.40
CA THR A 40 24.27 14.28 -8.34
C THR A 40 25.23 15.40 -7.99
N ASN A 41 24.79 16.66 -8.12
CA ASN A 41 25.59 17.86 -7.83
C ASN A 41 25.71 18.18 -6.33
N LEU A 42 24.93 17.49 -5.48
CA LEU A 42 24.95 17.69 -4.03
C LEU A 42 26.01 16.81 -3.39
N GLY A 43 26.56 17.28 -2.27
CA GLY A 43 27.46 16.47 -1.44
C GLY A 43 26.79 15.17 -0.95
N GLN A 44 27.59 14.17 -0.66
CA GLN A 44 27.15 12.81 -0.31
C GLN A 44 26.12 12.78 0.84
N PHE A 45 26.32 13.61 1.86
CA PHE A 45 25.38 13.74 2.98
C PHE A 45 23.99 14.25 2.52
N ALA A 46 23.96 15.23 1.62
CA ALA A 46 22.71 15.78 1.10
C ALA A 46 21.97 14.79 0.19
N GLN A 47 22.67 13.95 -0.55
CA GLN A 47 22.07 12.86 -1.33
C GLN A 47 21.41 11.80 -0.42
N TYR A 48 22.07 11.41 0.68
CA TYR A 48 21.46 10.51 1.66
C TYR A 48 20.25 11.13 2.37
N ALA A 49 20.34 12.40 2.74
CA ALA A 49 19.22 13.11 3.34
C ALA A 49 18.02 13.23 2.37
N TRP A 50 18.29 13.54 1.09
CA TRP A 50 17.27 13.54 0.05
C TRP A 50 16.55 12.20 -0.08
N PHE A 51 17.32 11.10 -0.20
CA PHE A 51 16.78 9.76 -0.29
C PHE A 51 15.94 9.41 0.94
N LEU A 52 16.46 9.68 2.15
CA LEU A 52 15.76 9.40 3.41
C LEU A 52 14.43 10.14 3.49
N ILE A 53 14.40 11.42 3.14
CA ILE A 53 13.19 12.24 3.16
C ILE A 53 12.18 11.73 2.12
N ALA A 54 12.60 11.55 0.88
CA ALA A 54 11.74 11.09 -0.19
C ALA A 54 11.18 9.68 0.08
N TYR A 55 12.00 8.77 0.59
CA TYR A 55 11.60 7.40 0.96
C TYR A 55 10.62 7.39 2.14
N THR A 56 10.88 8.21 3.16
CA THR A 56 9.99 8.33 4.32
C THR A 56 8.63 8.93 3.93
N LEU A 57 8.62 9.98 3.11
CA LEU A 57 7.39 10.58 2.60
C LEU A 57 6.59 9.59 1.76
N LEU A 58 7.25 8.83 0.89
CA LEU A 58 6.59 7.81 0.09
C LEU A 58 5.90 6.77 0.98
N ASN A 59 6.64 6.15 1.89
CA ASN A 59 6.14 4.98 2.63
C ASN A 59 5.28 5.37 3.84
N ALA A 60 5.76 6.31 4.68
CA ALA A 60 5.10 6.64 5.94
C ALA A 60 3.91 7.58 5.78
N VAL A 61 3.89 8.42 4.73
CA VAL A 61 2.83 9.41 4.54
C VAL A 61 1.90 8.99 3.41
N PHE A 62 2.36 9.08 2.17
CA PHE A 62 1.48 8.95 0.99
C PHE A 62 0.98 7.52 0.77
N TYR A 63 1.88 6.53 0.82
CA TYR A 63 1.49 5.13 0.66
C TYR A 63 0.59 4.67 1.80
N THR A 64 0.91 5.04 3.04
CA THR A 64 0.09 4.69 4.21
C THR A 64 -1.30 5.32 4.12
N ALA A 65 -1.40 6.61 3.78
CA ALA A 65 -2.68 7.29 3.59
C ALA A 65 -3.53 6.63 2.50
N ASN A 66 -2.91 6.35 1.34
CA ASN A 66 -3.58 5.71 0.22
C ASN A 66 -4.06 4.28 0.56
N ASN A 67 -3.22 3.49 1.23
CA ASN A 67 -3.54 2.10 1.58
C ASN A 67 -4.65 2.00 2.64
N ILE A 68 -4.66 2.90 3.63
CA ILE A 68 -5.75 2.96 4.63
C ILE A 68 -7.06 3.37 3.94
N ALA A 69 -7.04 4.39 3.09
CA ALA A 69 -8.20 4.84 2.33
C ALA A 69 -8.75 3.74 1.41
N TYR A 70 -7.87 3.01 0.72
CA TYR A 70 -8.25 1.89 -0.13
C TYR A 70 -8.88 0.73 0.68
N SER A 71 -8.36 0.46 1.86
CA SER A 71 -8.92 -0.57 2.75
C SER A 71 -10.27 -0.14 3.31
N ALA A 72 -10.44 1.14 3.68
CA ALA A 72 -11.71 1.69 4.12
C ALA A 72 -12.76 1.69 3.00
N LEU A 73 -12.36 1.93 1.75
CA LEU A 73 -13.26 1.93 0.59
C LEU A 73 -14.02 0.60 0.45
N THR A 74 -13.38 -0.54 0.74
CA THR A 74 -14.04 -1.86 0.68
C THR A 74 -15.27 -1.93 1.58
N ALA A 75 -15.20 -1.35 2.78
CA ALA A 75 -16.34 -1.29 3.71
C ALA A 75 -17.36 -0.20 3.34
N LEU A 76 -16.95 0.82 2.58
CA LEU A 76 -17.81 1.94 2.16
C LEU A 76 -18.59 1.65 0.86
N VAL A 77 -18.22 0.63 0.10
CA VAL A 77 -18.85 0.27 -1.17
C VAL A 77 -20.01 -0.70 -1.00
N THR A 78 -19.92 -1.63 -0.05
CA THR A 78 -20.97 -2.62 0.21
C THR A 78 -21.03 -3.01 1.68
N LYS A 79 -22.24 -3.32 2.16
CA LYS A 79 -22.47 -3.90 3.49
C LYS A 79 -22.42 -5.43 3.49
N ASN A 80 -22.45 -6.05 2.34
CA ASN A 80 -22.48 -7.50 2.21
C ASN A 80 -21.09 -8.09 2.49
N SER A 81 -20.94 -8.81 3.60
CA SER A 81 -19.67 -9.43 3.99
C SER A 81 -19.13 -10.40 2.92
N ALA A 82 -19.99 -11.10 2.18
CA ALA A 82 -19.55 -12.00 1.11
C ALA A 82 -18.90 -11.22 -0.04
N GLU A 83 -19.50 -10.09 -0.45
CA GLU A 83 -18.92 -9.21 -1.48
C GLU A 83 -17.62 -8.56 -1.02
N GLN A 84 -17.52 -8.17 0.26
CA GLN A 84 -16.26 -7.64 0.82
C GLN A 84 -15.13 -8.68 0.76
N VAL A 85 -15.40 -9.93 1.06
CA VAL A 85 -14.45 -11.03 0.96
C VAL A 85 -14.06 -11.28 -0.49
N GLU A 86 -15.02 -11.25 -1.41
CA GLU A 86 -14.76 -11.41 -2.84
C GLU A 86 -13.88 -10.28 -3.38
N MET A 87 -14.18 -9.01 -3.06
CA MET A 87 -13.33 -7.86 -3.40
C MET A 87 -11.92 -7.99 -2.83
N GLY A 88 -11.80 -8.47 -1.58
CA GLY A 88 -10.51 -8.76 -0.95
C GLY A 88 -9.72 -9.81 -1.71
N SER A 89 -10.36 -10.90 -2.13
CA SER A 89 -9.73 -11.97 -2.90
C SER A 89 -9.23 -11.49 -4.26
N TRP A 90 -10.06 -10.74 -5.01
CA TRP A 90 -9.65 -10.10 -6.26
C TRP A 90 -8.48 -9.15 -6.08
N ARG A 91 -8.50 -8.34 -5.00
CA ARG A 91 -7.38 -7.45 -4.66
C ARG A 91 -6.07 -8.21 -4.50
N PHE A 92 -6.07 -9.32 -3.76
CA PHE A 92 -4.87 -10.13 -3.56
C PHE A 92 -4.39 -10.78 -4.86
N MET A 93 -5.29 -11.31 -5.68
CA MET A 93 -4.95 -11.91 -6.98
C MET A 93 -4.28 -10.90 -7.91
N PHE A 94 -4.87 -9.70 -8.06
CA PHE A 94 -4.30 -8.67 -8.91
C PHE A 94 -3.00 -8.08 -8.33
N ALA A 95 -2.89 -7.91 -7.02
CA ALA A 95 -1.66 -7.45 -6.39
C ALA A 95 -0.52 -8.44 -6.62
N PHE A 96 -0.80 -9.74 -6.48
CA PHE A 96 0.16 -10.80 -6.75
C PHE A 96 0.59 -10.83 -8.23
N ALA A 97 -0.38 -10.84 -9.16
CA ALA A 97 -0.10 -10.82 -10.60
C ALA A 97 0.73 -9.59 -11.01
N THR A 98 0.38 -8.41 -10.49
CA THR A 98 1.12 -7.17 -10.75
C THR A 98 2.54 -7.23 -10.17
N SER A 99 2.71 -7.80 -8.97
CA SER A 99 4.03 -7.98 -8.36
C SER A 99 4.94 -8.84 -9.21
N LEU A 100 4.45 -10.00 -9.68
CA LEU A 100 5.20 -10.88 -10.58
C LEU A 100 5.55 -10.19 -11.90
N LEU A 101 4.59 -9.49 -12.49
CA LEU A 101 4.79 -8.78 -13.76
C LEU A 101 5.87 -7.69 -13.62
N ILE A 102 5.79 -6.87 -12.57
CA ILE A 102 6.79 -5.82 -12.31
C ILE A 102 8.16 -6.43 -12.08
N GLN A 103 8.28 -7.48 -11.24
CA GLN A 103 9.56 -8.14 -10.98
C GLN A 103 10.18 -8.73 -12.27
N SER A 104 9.37 -9.27 -13.15
CA SER A 104 9.83 -9.86 -14.42
C SER A 104 10.29 -8.82 -15.45
N ILE A 105 9.59 -7.69 -15.53
CA ILE A 105 9.81 -6.69 -16.59
C ILE A 105 10.84 -5.63 -16.19
N THR A 106 10.94 -5.26 -14.91
CA THR A 106 11.71 -4.08 -14.47
C THR A 106 13.16 -4.11 -14.91
N LEU A 107 13.87 -5.21 -14.71
CA LEU A 107 15.30 -5.30 -15.08
C LEU A 107 15.52 -5.20 -16.60
N GLY A 108 14.66 -5.87 -17.38
CA GLY A 108 14.69 -5.78 -18.83
C GLY A 108 14.37 -4.36 -19.33
N ALA A 109 13.39 -3.72 -18.73
CA ALA A 109 13.04 -2.33 -19.05
C ALA A 109 14.16 -1.34 -18.72
N VAL A 110 14.79 -1.49 -17.56
CA VAL A 110 15.93 -0.64 -17.15
C VAL A 110 17.09 -0.77 -18.14
N THR A 111 17.45 -1.98 -18.54
CA THR A 111 18.53 -2.22 -19.52
C THR A 111 18.18 -1.68 -20.90
N ALA A 112 16.95 -1.87 -21.36
CA ALA A 112 16.47 -1.35 -22.66
C ALA A 112 16.41 0.19 -22.72
N LEU A 113 16.17 0.84 -21.58
CA LEU A 113 16.06 2.30 -21.48
C LEU A 113 17.38 3.00 -21.10
N GLY A 114 18.52 2.39 -21.38
CA GLY A 114 19.84 2.98 -21.25
C GLY A 114 20.63 2.55 -20.00
N GLY A 115 20.07 1.69 -19.17
CA GLY A 115 20.73 1.13 -17.97
C GLY A 115 21.11 2.19 -16.92
N GLY A 116 21.79 1.76 -15.85
CA GLY A 116 22.30 2.65 -14.81
C GLY A 116 21.22 3.55 -14.17
N ALA A 117 21.63 4.68 -13.62
CA ALA A 117 20.73 5.61 -12.92
C ALA A 117 19.67 6.23 -13.85
N ALA A 118 20.00 6.46 -15.11
CA ALA A 118 19.07 7.02 -16.11
C ALA A 118 17.95 6.04 -16.44
N GLY A 119 18.27 4.77 -16.67
CA GLY A 119 17.29 3.70 -16.90
C GLY A 119 16.33 3.53 -15.72
N TRP A 120 16.82 3.51 -14.51
CA TRP A 120 16.00 3.43 -13.30
C TRP A 120 15.05 4.62 -13.17
N ARG A 121 15.55 5.83 -13.41
CA ARG A 121 14.72 7.07 -13.38
C ARG A 121 13.60 7.01 -14.41
N THR A 122 13.91 6.60 -15.64
CA THR A 122 12.91 6.50 -16.71
C THR A 122 11.84 5.47 -16.39
N VAL A 123 12.22 4.29 -15.90
CA VAL A 123 11.27 3.25 -15.45
C VAL A 123 10.40 3.74 -14.31
N ALA A 124 10.96 4.44 -13.32
CA ALA A 124 10.20 5.01 -12.21
C ALA A 124 9.15 6.03 -12.68
N ILE A 125 9.48 6.87 -13.65
CA ILE A 125 8.54 7.83 -14.25
C ILE A 125 7.41 7.08 -14.97
N ILE A 126 7.72 6.06 -15.77
CA ILE A 126 6.72 5.26 -16.48
C ILE A 126 5.78 4.60 -15.47
N TYR A 127 6.30 3.96 -14.43
CA TYR A 127 5.48 3.33 -13.39
C TYR A 127 4.64 4.32 -12.60
N ALA A 128 5.18 5.51 -12.31
CA ALA A 128 4.43 6.58 -11.65
C ALA A 128 3.23 7.04 -12.50
N ILE A 129 3.43 7.21 -13.82
CA ILE A 129 2.36 7.61 -14.75
C ILE A 129 1.31 6.51 -14.89
N ILE A 130 1.72 5.27 -15.14
CA ILE A 130 0.79 4.14 -15.28
C ILE A 130 -0.02 3.97 -13.99
N GLY A 131 0.64 3.97 -12.85
CA GLY A 131 -0.02 3.82 -11.56
C GLY A 131 -0.97 4.98 -11.26
N LEU A 132 -0.61 6.22 -11.61
CA LEU A 132 -1.48 7.38 -11.46
C LEU A 132 -2.74 7.26 -12.33
N LEU A 133 -2.60 6.82 -13.58
CA LEU A 133 -3.73 6.59 -14.47
C LEU A 133 -4.66 5.49 -13.94
N VAL A 134 -4.12 4.35 -13.55
CA VAL A 134 -4.89 3.22 -13.01
C VAL A 134 -5.59 3.59 -11.71
N ASN A 135 -4.87 4.25 -10.78
CA ASN A 135 -5.48 4.70 -9.52
C ASN A 135 -6.58 5.73 -9.74
N THR A 136 -6.37 6.69 -10.64
CA THR A 136 -7.38 7.70 -10.99
C THR A 136 -8.61 7.04 -11.59
N LEU A 137 -8.43 6.10 -12.53
CA LEU A 137 -9.52 5.33 -13.12
C LEU A 137 -10.29 4.56 -12.04
N SER A 138 -9.60 3.90 -11.12
CA SER A 138 -10.21 3.18 -9.99
C SER A 138 -11.05 4.10 -9.11
N VAL A 139 -10.52 5.27 -8.73
CA VAL A 139 -11.22 6.24 -7.88
C VAL A 139 -12.51 6.75 -8.52
N PHE A 140 -12.52 6.95 -9.84
CA PHE A 140 -13.72 7.45 -10.54
C PHE A 140 -14.69 6.34 -10.93
N SER A 141 -14.25 5.10 -11.05
CA SER A 141 -15.12 3.96 -11.39
C SER A 141 -15.96 3.46 -10.21
N VAL A 142 -15.54 3.70 -8.98
CA VAL A 142 -16.22 3.22 -7.77
C VAL A 142 -16.97 4.37 -7.10
N LYS A 143 -18.17 4.09 -6.59
CA LYS A 143 -18.94 5.02 -5.78
C LYS A 143 -19.12 4.48 -4.38
N GLU A 144 -18.92 5.34 -3.39
CA GLU A 144 -19.23 5.03 -1.99
C GLU A 144 -20.73 5.08 -1.77
N LEU A 145 -21.24 4.24 -0.88
CA LEU A 145 -22.64 4.28 -0.45
C LEU A 145 -22.95 5.60 0.28
N PRO A 146 -24.16 6.15 0.13
CA PRO A 146 -24.59 7.30 0.91
C PRO A 146 -24.49 7.03 2.42
N GLU A 147 -24.11 8.03 3.20
CA GLU A 147 -23.96 7.88 4.67
C GLU A 147 -25.24 7.34 5.36
N GLY A 148 -26.41 7.66 4.82
CA GLY A 148 -27.69 7.16 5.33
C GLY A 148 -27.92 5.66 5.13
N GLU A 149 -27.23 5.04 4.18
CA GLU A 149 -27.31 3.60 3.90
C GLU A 149 -26.23 2.81 4.65
N LEU A 150 -25.15 3.46 5.10
CA LEU A 150 -24.06 2.83 5.83
C LEU A 150 -24.41 2.51 7.29
N VAL A 151 -25.35 3.25 7.87
CA VAL A 151 -25.77 3.09 9.27
C VAL A 151 -27.11 2.34 9.31
N ASP A 152 -27.11 1.11 9.81
CA ASP A 152 -28.36 0.43 10.13
C ASP A 152 -29.07 1.16 11.26
N THR A 153 -30.39 1.29 11.13
CA THR A 153 -31.25 2.00 12.10
C THR A 153 -31.19 1.39 13.50
N THR A 154 -30.71 0.18 13.64
CA THR A 154 -30.50 -0.51 14.92
C THR A 154 -29.24 0.00 15.63
N ASP A 155 -28.17 0.36 14.89
CA ASP A 155 -26.90 0.82 15.44
C ASP A 155 -26.92 2.28 15.89
N LYS A 156 -27.91 3.09 15.40
CA LYS A 156 -28.04 4.50 15.82
C LYS A 156 -28.23 4.68 17.33
N LYS A 157 -28.85 3.70 18.01
CA LYS A 157 -29.06 3.75 19.45
C LYS A 157 -27.80 3.36 20.26
N GLU A 158 -26.89 2.60 19.65
CA GLU A 158 -25.61 2.23 20.28
C GLU A 158 -24.53 3.28 20.04
N ILE A 159 -24.58 4.01 18.92
CA ILE A 159 -23.62 5.07 18.58
C ILE A 159 -23.82 6.34 19.44
N GLU A 160 -25.02 6.60 19.95
CA GLU A 160 -25.30 7.71 20.89
C GLU A 160 -24.71 7.48 22.29
N GLN A 161 -24.33 6.24 22.63
CA GLN A 161 -23.50 5.92 23.78
C GLN A 161 -22.04 5.80 23.40
N ASP A 162 -21.48 6.84 22.77
CA ASP A 162 -20.05 6.98 22.51
C ASP A 162 -19.29 7.12 23.84
N GLU A 163 -19.18 6.02 24.59
CA GLU A 163 -18.18 5.88 25.63
C GLU A 163 -16.83 6.06 24.92
N LYS A 164 -16.21 7.20 25.15
CA LYS A 164 -14.84 7.50 24.70
C LYS A 164 -13.90 6.46 25.32
N TYR A 165 -13.80 5.29 24.66
CA TYR A 165 -12.85 4.29 25.09
C TYR A 165 -11.44 4.87 25.07
N ASN A 166 -10.81 4.87 26.24
CA ASN A 166 -9.40 5.21 26.31
C ASN A 166 -8.61 4.18 25.49
N LEU A 167 -7.56 4.60 24.76
CA LEU A 167 -6.73 3.71 23.93
C LEU A 167 -6.29 2.43 24.67
N VAL A 168 -6.06 2.53 25.98
CA VAL A 168 -5.68 1.38 26.82
C VAL A 168 -6.85 0.40 27.00
N GLN A 169 -8.08 0.90 27.16
CA GLN A 169 -9.28 0.06 27.29
C GLN A 169 -9.58 -0.63 25.96
N ALA A 170 -9.48 0.08 24.83
CA ALA A 170 -9.63 -0.50 23.49
C ALA A 170 -8.59 -1.60 23.23
N ALA A 171 -7.32 -1.37 23.57
CA ALA A 171 -6.26 -2.36 23.46
C ALA A 171 -6.53 -3.61 24.33
N LYS A 172 -7.04 -3.42 25.56
CA LYS A 172 -7.38 -4.53 26.47
C LYS A 172 -8.55 -5.35 25.96
N LEU A 173 -9.58 -4.72 25.39
CA LEU A 173 -10.70 -5.40 24.75
C LEU A 173 -10.25 -6.21 23.53
N LEU A 174 -9.41 -5.65 22.68
CA LEU A 174 -8.84 -6.34 21.53
C LEU A 174 -7.97 -7.53 21.93
N ALA A 175 -7.11 -7.35 22.95
CA ALA A 175 -6.26 -8.44 23.49
C ALA A 175 -7.08 -9.56 24.14
N GLY A 176 -8.27 -9.26 24.66
CA GLY A 176 -9.21 -10.26 25.20
C GLY A 176 -9.91 -11.09 24.12
N ASN A 177 -9.93 -10.64 22.87
CA ASN A 177 -10.56 -11.37 21.77
C ASN A 177 -9.60 -12.38 21.16
N LYS A 178 -9.86 -13.68 21.42
CA LYS A 178 -9.05 -14.80 20.93
C LYS A 178 -8.88 -14.81 19.41
N TYR A 179 -9.93 -14.52 18.66
CA TYR A 179 -9.90 -14.52 17.20
C TYR A 179 -9.05 -13.37 16.66
N TYR A 180 -9.17 -12.20 17.28
CA TYR A 180 -8.33 -11.06 16.96
C TYR A 180 -6.83 -11.35 17.19
N MET A 181 -6.51 -11.97 18.34
CA MET A 181 -5.13 -12.36 18.66
C MET A 181 -4.58 -13.39 17.67
N MET A 182 -5.39 -14.35 17.22
CA MET A 182 -4.97 -15.30 16.18
C MET A 182 -4.62 -14.60 14.87
N ILE A 183 -5.44 -13.63 14.45
CA ILE A 183 -5.18 -12.84 13.23
C ILE A 183 -3.90 -12.02 13.41
N CYS A 184 -3.67 -11.39 14.56
CA CYS A 184 -2.45 -10.66 14.84
C CYS A 184 -1.20 -11.53 14.75
N VAL A 185 -1.22 -12.73 15.34
CA VAL A 185 -0.11 -13.67 15.26
C VAL A 185 0.15 -14.10 13.81
N THR A 186 -0.90 -14.44 13.07
CA THR A 186 -0.79 -14.81 11.65
C THR A 186 -0.16 -13.66 10.83
N TYR A 187 -0.58 -12.42 11.09
CA TYR A 187 -0.04 -11.25 10.41
C TYR A 187 1.45 -11.02 10.74
N ILE A 188 1.85 -11.19 12.01
CA ILE A 188 3.26 -11.09 12.41
C ILE A 188 4.11 -12.17 11.70
N LEU A 189 3.64 -13.41 11.67
CA LEU A 189 4.35 -14.50 10.97
C LEU A 189 4.47 -14.22 9.46
N GLN A 190 3.44 -13.67 8.85
CA GLN A 190 3.47 -13.27 7.44
C GLN A 190 4.48 -12.15 7.18
N GLN A 191 4.62 -11.18 8.09
CA GLN A 191 5.63 -10.12 7.97
C GLN A 191 7.06 -10.66 8.12
N ILE A 192 7.28 -11.60 9.03
CA ILE A 192 8.58 -12.30 9.18
C ILE A 192 8.92 -13.04 7.89
N TYR A 193 7.96 -13.79 7.33
CA TYR A 193 8.14 -14.47 6.03
C TYR A 193 8.49 -13.49 4.91
N GLY A 194 7.78 -12.37 4.79
CA GLY A 194 8.08 -11.33 3.80
C GLY A 194 9.47 -10.71 3.95
N ALA A 195 9.91 -10.49 5.20
CA ALA A 195 11.26 -10.02 5.49
C ALA A 195 12.33 -11.04 5.06
N MET A 196 12.12 -12.33 5.30
CA MET A 196 13.04 -13.39 4.86
C MET A 196 13.16 -13.45 3.33
N ILE A 197 12.04 -13.30 2.60
CA ILE A 197 12.06 -13.25 1.12
C ILE A 197 12.83 -12.03 0.62
N SER A 198 12.69 -10.88 1.27
CA SER A 198 13.40 -9.66 0.84
C SER A 198 14.92 -9.79 0.96
N MET A 199 15.42 -10.64 1.88
CA MET A 199 16.83 -10.99 1.98
C MET A 199 17.33 -11.87 0.84
N GLY A 200 16.45 -12.53 0.12
CA GLY A 200 16.80 -13.41 -1.01
C GLY A 200 17.55 -12.69 -2.13
N THR A 201 17.29 -11.41 -2.35
CA THR A 201 18.03 -10.58 -3.32
C THR A 201 19.51 -10.44 -2.93
N TYR A 202 19.77 -10.20 -1.64
CA TYR A 202 21.14 -10.13 -1.10
C TYR A 202 21.85 -11.48 -1.18
N TYR A 203 21.14 -12.55 -0.86
CA TYR A 203 21.64 -13.91 -0.99
C TYR A 203 22.06 -14.25 -2.42
N ALA A 204 21.18 -13.96 -3.39
CA ALA A 204 21.46 -14.17 -4.81
C ALA A 204 22.66 -13.33 -5.30
N THR A 205 22.77 -12.09 -4.85
CA THR A 205 23.81 -11.16 -5.27
C THR A 205 25.19 -11.51 -4.65
N TYR A 206 25.23 -11.71 -3.34
CA TYR A 206 26.50 -11.81 -2.59
C TYR A 206 26.99 -13.24 -2.39
N ILE A 207 26.09 -14.23 -2.32
CA ILE A 207 26.46 -15.63 -2.09
C ILE A 207 26.48 -16.42 -3.40
N LEU A 208 25.45 -16.26 -4.24
CA LEU A 208 25.37 -16.97 -5.51
C LEU A 208 26.07 -16.22 -6.67
N GLY A 209 26.46 -14.97 -6.47
CA GLY A 209 27.14 -14.15 -7.48
C GLY A 209 26.33 -13.83 -8.73
N ASN A 210 25.01 -14.13 -8.75
CA ASN A 210 24.15 -13.88 -9.89
C ASN A 210 22.78 -13.36 -9.45
N GLN A 211 22.58 -12.05 -9.60
CA GLN A 211 21.34 -11.36 -9.23
C GLN A 211 20.10 -11.85 -9.99
N ASN A 212 20.29 -12.36 -11.23
CA ASN A 212 19.18 -12.84 -12.06
C ASN A 212 18.53 -14.11 -11.49
N LEU A 213 19.24 -14.88 -10.67
CA LEU A 213 18.70 -16.07 -10.01
C LEU A 213 17.57 -15.73 -9.03
N PHE A 214 17.53 -14.50 -8.49
CA PHE A 214 16.45 -14.08 -7.61
C PHE A 214 15.08 -14.12 -8.33
N GLY A 215 15.02 -13.75 -9.61
CA GLY A 215 13.82 -13.87 -10.43
C GLY A 215 13.29 -15.31 -10.48
N VAL A 216 14.18 -16.27 -10.71
CA VAL A 216 13.83 -17.70 -10.76
C VAL A 216 13.37 -18.20 -9.38
N PHE A 217 14.07 -17.83 -8.30
CA PHE A 217 13.66 -18.17 -6.94
C PHE A 217 12.33 -17.53 -6.54
N SER A 218 12.06 -16.29 -6.95
CA SER A 218 10.78 -15.64 -6.72
C SER A 218 9.61 -16.44 -7.31
N TRP A 219 9.77 -17.00 -8.49
CA TRP A 219 8.75 -17.88 -9.08
C TRP A 219 8.56 -19.13 -8.23
N ALA A 220 9.63 -19.82 -7.86
CA ALA A 220 9.56 -21.04 -7.05
C ALA A 220 8.96 -20.84 -5.66
N ILE A 221 9.21 -19.68 -5.04
CA ILE A 221 8.67 -19.33 -3.70
C ILE A 221 7.21 -18.90 -3.75
N ASN A 222 6.77 -18.29 -4.85
CA ASN A 222 5.42 -17.73 -4.97
C ASN A 222 4.42 -18.67 -5.66
N ILE A 223 4.85 -19.80 -6.22
CA ILE A 223 3.94 -20.85 -6.71
C ILE A 223 3.73 -21.83 -5.56
N PRO A 224 2.49 -21.92 -5.00
CA PRO A 224 2.18 -22.88 -3.94
C PRO A 224 2.18 -24.32 -4.46
#